data_50508d1737c870b3e0b384b296e59e6b
#
_entry.id   50508d1737c870b3e0b384b296e59e6b
#
_cell.length_a   1.000
_cell.length_b   1.000
_cell.length_c   1.000
_cell.angle_alpha   90.00
_cell.angle_beta   90.00
_cell.angle_gamma   90.00
#
_symmetry.space_group_name_H-M   'P 1'
#
loop_
_entity.id
_entity.type
_entity.pdbx_description
1 polymer ?
#
loop_
_entity_poly.entity_id
_entity_poly.type
_entity_poly.pdbx_seq_one_letter_code
_entity_poly.pdbx_strand_id
1 'polypeptide(L)'
;MKLLILGGSGFVSGRLAQIATAQGHEVWCVTRGNRPIPEDVHALTCDAHDPAALRAALASAQLQWDAALDCICRDAASASVDLSVLPAFTNRLLVISTDSVYHPAYKRVPQDETGVYLHDGGYGSSKRQMEEVFLDAAAHSESPFAWTIFRPGHIFGAGSQVGCFPEHSRQPDLIARMKRGEPLRLVGGGKFLIH
;
A
#
# COMPACT_ATOMS: atom_id res chain seq x y z
N MET A 1 0.80 17.23 -12.49
CA MET A 1 -0.13 16.10 -12.66
C MET A 1 -1.20 16.16 -11.59
N LYS A 2 -2.39 15.65 -11.90
CA LYS A 2 -3.47 15.41 -10.93
C LYS A 2 -3.36 13.97 -10.44
N LEU A 3 -3.07 13.78 -9.16
CA LEU A 3 -2.85 12.47 -8.57
C LEU A 3 -3.95 12.13 -7.57
N LEU A 4 -4.46 10.90 -7.66
CA LEU A 4 -5.41 10.33 -6.69
C LEU A 4 -4.67 9.34 -5.80
N ILE A 5 -4.77 9.48 -4.48
CA ILE A 5 -4.18 8.55 -3.52
C ILE A 5 -5.30 7.94 -2.67
N LEU A 6 -5.53 6.64 -2.80
CA LEU A 6 -6.39 5.90 -1.89
C LEU A 6 -5.59 5.65 -0.59
N GLY A 7 -6.03 6.29 0.49
CA GLY A 7 -5.31 6.44 1.75
C GLY A 7 -5.04 7.91 2.07
N GLY A 8 -3.78 8.31 2.32
CA GLY A 8 -3.38 9.71 2.55
C GLY A 8 -3.04 10.05 4.00
N SER A 9 -3.51 9.27 4.97
CA SER A 9 -3.19 9.45 6.41
C SER A 9 -2.27 8.37 6.98
N GLY A 10 -1.83 7.42 6.16
CA GLY A 10 -0.90 6.35 6.55
C GLY A 10 0.57 6.78 6.39
N PHE A 11 1.48 5.94 6.91
CA PHE A 11 2.92 6.21 6.83
C PHE A 11 3.41 6.37 5.38
N VAL A 12 3.05 5.42 4.50
CA VAL A 12 3.43 5.48 3.08
C VAL A 12 2.61 6.52 2.34
N SER A 13 1.28 6.42 2.41
CA SER A 13 0.38 7.28 1.63
C SER A 13 0.47 8.76 2.01
N GLY A 14 0.61 9.07 3.31
CA GLY A 14 0.79 10.46 3.76
C GLY A 14 2.12 11.04 3.32
N ARG A 15 3.21 10.25 3.40
CA ARG A 15 4.52 10.69 2.91
C ARG A 15 4.53 10.89 1.40
N LEU A 16 3.88 10.00 0.67
CA LEU A 16 3.73 10.11 -0.78
C LEU A 16 2.96 11.39 -1.16
N ALA A 17 1.85 11.66 -0.48
CA ALA A 17 1.06 12.88 -0.69
C ALA A 17 1.90 14.14 -0.46
N GLN A 18 2.67 14.20 0.65
CA GLN A 18 3.58 15.32 0.93
C GLN A 18 4.63 15.53 -0.16
N ILE A 19 5.28 14.45 -0.60
CA ILE A 19 6.32 14.54 -1.62
C ILE A 19 5.73 14.99 -2.95
N ALA A 20 4.60 14.43 -3.36
CA ALA A 20 3.94 14.77 -4.60
C ALA A 20 3.50 16.25 -4.62
N THR A 21 2.91 16.74 -3.53
CA THR A 21 2.54 18.17 -3.39
C THR A 21 3.77 19.07 -3.45
N ALA A 22 4.85 18.71 -2.73
CA ALA A 22 6.11 19.47 -2.76
C ALA A 22 6.78 19.51 -4.15
N GLN A 23 6.48 18.53 -5.00
CA GLN A 23 6.90 18.49 -6.41
C GLN A 23 5.95 19.22 -7.36
N GLY A 24 4.94 19.92 -6.85
CA GLY A 24 4.01 20.71 -7.64
C GLY A 24 2.89 19.89 -8.28
N HIS A 25 2.61 18.68 -7.80
CA HIS A 25 1.45 17.91 -8.22
C HIS A 25 0.21 18.32 -7.44
N GLU A 26 -0.94 18.30 -8.08
CA GLU A 26 -2.24 18.48 -7.46
C GLU A 26 -2.72 17.13 -6.94
N VAL A 27 -2.92 17.00 -5.62
CA VAL A 27 -3.12 15.70 -4.95
C VAL A 27 -4.47 15.63 -4.28
N TRP A 28 -5.20 14.55 -4.54
CA TRP A 28 -6.43 14.15 -3.84
C TRP A 28 -6.20 12.89 -3.03
N CYS A 29 -6.70 12.87 -1.80
CA CYS A 29 -6.64 11.70 -0.95
C CYS A 29 -8.04 11.19 -0.62
N VAL A 30 -8.31 9.93 -0.94
CA VAL A 30 -9.50 9.23 -0.47
C VAL A 30 -9.24 8.69 0.93
N THR A 31 -10.03 9.12 1.90
CA THR A 31 -9.86 8.76 3.32
C THR A 31 -11.19 8.73 4.05
N ARG A 32 -11.28 7.98 5.14
CA ARG A 32 -12.46 7.97 6.02
C ARG A 32 -12.57 9.19 6.95
N GLY A 33 -11.62 10.12 6.88
CA GLY A 33 -11.61 11.32 7.72
C GLY A 33 -11.19 11.12 9.19
N ASN A 34 -10.82 9.89 9.59
CA ASN A 34 -10.50 9.56 10.99
C ASN A 34 -9.12 10.07 11.46
N ARG A 35 -8.27 10.49 10.54
CA ARG A 35 -6.93 11.02 10.80
C ARG A 35 -6.65 12.16 9.84
N PRO A 36 -5.85 13.16 10.25
CA PRO A 36 -5.48 14.25 9.36
C PRO A 36 -4.69 13.73 8.15
N ILE A 37 -4.85 14.41 7.04
CA ILE A 37 -4.01 14.29 5.84
C ILE A 37 -3.06 15.48 5.78
N PRO A 38 -2.00 15.44 4.95
CA PRO A 38 -1.11 16.58 4.77
C PRO A 38 -1.85 17.85 4.33
N GLU A 39 -1.30 19.00 4.67
CA GLU A 39 -1.74 20.30 4.17
C GLU A 39 -1.60 20.36 2.64
N ASP A 40 -2.35 21.22 1.99
CA ASP A 40 -2.39 21.41 0.53
C ASP A 40 -2.81 20.14 -0.28
N VAL A 41 -3.51 19.21 0.37
CA VAL A 41 -4.06 18.01 -0.27
C VAL A 41 -5.60 18.07 -0.20
N HIS A 42 -6.25 17.79 -1.32
CA HIS A 42 -7.70 17.72 -1.39
C HIS A 42 -8.22 16.41 -0.77
N ALA A 43 -9.19 16.50 0.15
CA ALA A 43 -9.81 15.33 0.77
C ALA A 43 -11.07 14.90 0.01
N LEU A 44 -11.17 13.60 -0.27
CA LEU A 44 -12.42 12.93 -0.65
C LEU A 44 -12.78 11.94 0.46
N THR A 45 -13.82 12.25 1.22
CA THR A 45 -14.15 11.46 2.41
C THR A 45 -15.16 10.37 2.09
N CYS A 46 -14.71 9.11 2.07
CA CYS A 46 -15.55 7.93 1.93
C CYS A 46 -14.82 6.67 2.41
N ASP A 47 -15.52 5.54 2.45
CA ASP A 47 -14.88 4.23 2.52
C ASP A 47 -14.49 3.80 1.10
N ALA A 48 -13.19 3.70 0.84
CA ALA A 48 -12.67 3.28 -0.46
C ALA A 48 -12.97 1.80 -0.79
N HIS A 49 -13.38 1.00 0.19
CA HIS A 49 -13.77 -0.41 -0.04
C HIS A 49 -15.27 -0.57 -0.35
N ASP A 50 -16.05 0.49 -0.27
CA ASP A 50 -17.43 0.53 -0.76
C ASP A 50 -17.45 1.10 -2.20
N PRO A 51 -17.74 0.31 -3.23
CA PRO A 51 -17.66 0.75 -4.62
C PRO A 51 -18.64 1.88 -4.95
N ALA A 52 -19.80 1.92 -4.29
CA ALA A 52 -20.79 2.98 -4.52
C ALA A 52 -20.33 4.30 -3.89
N ALA A 53 -19.83 4.24 -2.65
CA ALA A 53 -19.31 5.41 -1.94
C ALA A 53 -18.05 5.96 -2.64
N LEU A 54 -17.13 5.09 -3.07
CA LEU A 54 -15.93 5.51 -3.81
C LEU A 54 -16.31 6.18 -5.12
N ARG A 55 -17.19 5.56 -5.93
CA ARG A 55 -17.65 6.14 -7.20
C ARG A 55 -18.31 7.49 -7.01
N ALA A 56 -19.17 7.64 -6.02
CA ALA A 56 -19.84 8.90 -5.71
C ALA A 56 -18.85 10.00 -5.30
N ALA A 57 -17.89 9.68 -4.43
CA ALA A 57 -16.85 10.61 -4.00
C ALA A 57 -15.96 11.07 -5.16
N LEU A 58 -15.53 10.14 -6.02
CA LEU A 58 -14.72 10.48 -7.20
C LEU A 58 -15.51 11.33 -8.21
N ALA A 59 -16.76 10.96 -8.49
CA ALA A 59 -17.62 11.72 -9.39
C ALA A 59 -17.89 13.15 -8.89
N SER A 60 -17.98 13.37 -7.58
CA SER A 60 -18.21 14.70 -7.00
C SER A 60 -17.08 15.69 -7.29
N ALA A 61 -15.88 15.20 -7.50
CA ALA A 61 -14.73 16.04 -7.86
C ALA A 61 -14.80 16.58 -9.30
N GLN A 62 -15.59 15.96 -10.18
CA GLN A 62 -15.71 16.31 -11.60
C GLN A 62 -14.36 16.37 -12.33
N LEU A 63 -13.47 15.42 -12.02
CA LEU A 63 -12.11 15.37 -12.51
C LEU A 63 -11.78 14.01 -13.15
N GLN A 64 -10.78 14.05 -14.03
CA GLN A 64 -9.99 12.89 -14.42
C GLN A 64 -8.59 13.05 -13.82
N TRP A 65 -8.07 11.97 -13.23
CA TRP A 65 -6.74 11.94 -12.66
C TRP A 65 -5.74 11.35 -13.65
N ASP A 66 -4.54 11.91 -13.69
CA ASP A 66 -3.44 11.40 -14.51
C ASP A 66 -2.96 10.00 -14.05
N ALA A 67 -3.04 9.77 -12.73
CA ALA A 67 -2.77 8.46 -12.14
C ALA A 67 -3.45 8.33 -10.77
N ALA A 68 -3.80 7.09 -10.40
CA ALA A 68 -4.19 6.71 -9.06
C ALA A 68 -3.11 5.85 -8.39
N LEU A 69 -2.98 5.98 -7.06
CA LEU A 69 -2.09 5.18 -6.24
C LEU A 69 -2.91 4.58 -5.10
N ASP A 70 -3.04 3.24 -5.07
CA ASP A 70 -3.70 2.59 -3.94
C ASP A 70 -2.69 2.05 -2.92
N CYS A 71 -2.69 2.68 -1.73
CA CYS A 71 -1.88 2.30 -0.58
C CYS A 71 -2.65 1.46 0.44
N ILE A 72 -3.92 1.16 0.18
CA ILE A 72 -4.83 0.47 1.11
C ILE A 72 -5.50 -0.77 0.52
N CYS A 73 -5.27 -1.09 -0.75
CA CYS A 73 -5.71 -2.33 -1.37
C CYS A 73 -5.07 -3.53 -0.65
N ARG A 74 -5.85 -4.37 -0.01
CA ARG A 74 -5.35 -5.38 0.93
C ARG A 74 -5.66 -6.82 0.56
N ASP A 75 -6.70 -7.04 -0.23
CA ASP A 75 -7.27 -8.36 -0.55
C ASP A 75 -7.98 -8.36 -1.91
N ALA A 76 -8.44 -9.50 -2.35
CA ALA A 76 -9.15 -9.67 -3.63
C ALA A 76 -10.40 -8.78 -3.74
N ALA A 77 -11.13 -8.58 -2.64
CA ALA A 77 -12.33 -7.74 -2.66
C ALA A 77 -11.97 -6.27 -2.94
N SER A 78 -10.91 -5.75 -2.30
CA SER A 78 -10.40 -4.40 -2.54
C SER A 78 -9.95 -4.22 -3.99
N ALA A 79 -9.22 -5.20 -4.57
CA ALA A 79 -8.79 -5.16 -5.96
C ALA A 79 -9.98 -5.15 -6.94
N SER A 80 -11.03 -5.89 -6.63
CA SER A 80 -12.26 -5.90 -7.44
C SER A 80 -12.96 -4.54 -7.42
N VAL A 81 -12.94 -3.83 -6.29
CA VAL A 81 -13.47 -2.45 -6.20
C VAL A 81 -12.63 -1.53 -7.09
N ASP A 82 -11.31 -1.57 -7.01
CA ASP A 82 -10.43 -0.76 -7.84
C ASP A 82 -10.71 -0.94 -9.33
N LEU A 83 -10.73 -2.19 -9.79
CA LEU A 83 -10.99 -2.53 -11.20
C LEU A 83 -12.38 -2.12 -11.66
N SER A 84 -13.38 -2.13 -10.79
CA SER A 84 -14.75 -1.76 -11.14
C SER A 84 -15.00 -0.25 -11.14
N VAL A 85 -14.23 0.52 -10.37
CA VAL A 85 -14.49 1.95 -10.16
C VAL A 85 -13.47 2.83 -10.85
N LEU A 86 -12.16 2.58 -10.65
CA LEU A 86 -11.09 3.51 -11.04
C LEU A 86 -10.97 3.72 -12.55
N PRO A 87 -11.24 2.74 -13.45
CA PRO A 87 -11.13 2.95 -14.89
C PRO A 87 -12.00 4.07 -15.45
N ALA A 88 -13.07 4.45 -14.76
CA ALA A 88 -13.92 5.59 -15.14
C ALA A 88 -13.28 6.96 -14.83
N PHE A 89 -12.22 7.01 -14.02
CA PHE A 89 -11.65 8.25 -13.49
C PHE A 89 -10.15 8.42 -13.77
N THR A 90 -9.47 7.35 -14.13
CA THR A 90 -8.06 7.34 -14.52
C THR A 90 -7.77 6.16 -15.44
N ASN A 91 -6.72 6.25 -16.23
CA ASN A 91 -6.24 5.12 -17.04
C ASN A 91 -4.98 4.45 -16.46
N ARG A 92 -4.52 4.88 -15.28
CA ARG A 92 -3.29 4.39 -14.67
C ARG A 92 -3.41 4.21 -13.17
N LEU A 93 -3.10 3.02 -12.69
CA LEU A 93 -3.11 2.67 -11.26
C LEU A 93 -1.77 2.10 -10.81
N LEU A 94 -1.27 2.59 -9.70
CA LEU A 94 -0.22 1.98 -8.90
C LEU A 94 -0.83 1.32 -7.65
N VAL A 95 -0.51 0.04 -7.40
CA VAL A 95 -0.99 -0.68 -6.21
C VAL A 95 0.21 -1.06 -5.34
N ILE A 96 0.13 -0.74 -4.06
CA ILE A 96 1.13 -1.16 -3.09
C ILE A 96 0.80 -2.56 -2.57
N SER A 97 1.62 -3.53 -2.95
CA SER A 97 1.61 -4.90 -2.43
C SER A 97 2.68 -5.06 -1.34
N THR A 98 3.33 -6.20 -1.28
CA THR A 98 4.39 -6.52 -0.30
C THR A 98 5.29 -7.63 -0.83
N ASP A 99 6.54 -7.65 -0.43
CA ASP A 99 7.45 -8.77 -0.66
C ASP A 99 7.09 -10.04 0.14
N SER A 100 6.20 -9.90 1.13
CA SER A 100 5.67 -11.02 1.92
C SER A 100 4.74 -11.95 1.11
N VAL A 101 4.43 -11.62 -0.15
CA VAL A 101 3.76 -12.54 -1.08
C VAL A 101 4.63 -13.75 -1.43
N TYR A 102 5.95 -13.64 -1.31
CA TYR A 102 6.86 -14.74 -1.58
C TYR A 102 7.01 -15.69 -0.39
N HIS A 103 7.12 -16.97 -0.69
CA HIS A 103 7.34 -18.01 0.33
C HIS A 103 8.74 -17.81 0.98
N PRO A 104 8.83 -17.64 2.30
CA PRO A 104 10.09 -17.25 2.96
C PRO A 104 11.22 -18.26 2.79
N ALA A 105 10.92 -19.57 2.70
CA ALA A 105 11.92 -20.61 2.52
C ALA A 105 12.56 -20.64 1.12
N TYR A 106 11.94 -19.98 0.12
CA TYR A 106 12.40 -19.97 -1.27
C TYR A 106 12.76 -18.58 -1.77
N LYS A 107 12.73 -17.57 -0.88
CA LYS A 107 13.14 -16.20 -1.19
C LYS A 107 14.59 -16.15 -1.65
N ARG A 108 14.85 -15.33 -2.65
CA ARG A 108 16.20 -15.08 -3.20
C ARG A 108 16.56 -13.59 -3.02
N VAL A 109 17.84 -13.27 -3.18
CA VAL A 109 18.33 -11.89 -3.16
C VAL A 109 19.27 -11.72 -4.35
N PRO A 110 18.93 -10.93 -5.35
CA PRO A 110 17.66 -10.21 -5.53
C PRO A 110 16.49 -11.17 -5.81
N GLN A 111 15.27 -10.78 -5.44
CA GLN A 111 14.03 -11.49 -5.74
C GLN A 111 13.36 -10.88 -6.96
N ASP A 112 13.09 -11.70 -7.95
CA ASP A 112 12.29 -11.35 -9.13
C ASP A 112 10.82 -11.80 -9.00
N GLU A 113 10.01 -11.53 -10.01
CA GLU A 113 8.58 -11.82 -10.02
C GLU A 113 8.27 -13.32 -10.22
N THR A 114 9.27 -14.16 -10.53
CA THR A 114 9.10 -15.60 -10.81
C THR A 114 9.22 -16.48 -9.55
N GLY A 115 9.31 -15.86 -8.37
CA GLY A 115 9.47 -16.55 -7.11
C GLY A 115 8.29 -17.43 -6.71
N VAL A 116 8.52 -18.33 -5.77
CA VAL A 116 7.47 -19.16 -5.16
C VAL A 116 6.61 -18.30 -4.25
N TYR A 117 5.31 -18.33 -4.46
CA TYR A 117 4.35 -17.54 -3.67
C TYR A 117 3.88 -18.26 -2.41
N LEU A 118 3.48 -17.48 -1.42
CA LEU A 118 2.97 -17.97 -0.13
C LEU A 118 1.45 -18.14 -0.18
N HIS A 119 0.96 -19.30 0.30
CA HIS A 119 -0.46 -19.65 0.34
C HIS A 119 -0.85 -20.21 1.73
N ASP A 120 -0.61 -19.42 2.78
CA ASP A 120 -0.84 -19.84 4.18
C ASP A 120 -2.11 -19.24 4.81
N GLY A 121 -2.86 -18.44 4.03
CA GLY A 121 -4.03 -17.70 4.51
C GLY A 121 -3.71 -16.44 5.33
N GLY A 122 -2.43 -16.09 5.47
CA GLY A 122 -1.99 -14.90 6.18
C GLY A 122 -1.97 -13.63 5.31
N TYR A 123 -1.31 -12.59 5.83
CA TYR A 123 -1.20 -11.28 5.16
C TYR A 123 -0.59 -11.38 3.76
N GLY A 124 0.52 -12.10 3.59
CA GLY A 124 1.16 -12.28 2.29
C GLY A 124 0.24 -12.98 1.28
N SER A 125 -0.47 -14.03 1.72
CA SER A 125 -1.46 -14.73 0.89
C SER A 125 -2.62 -13.84 0.46
N SER A 126 -3.17 -13.02 1.36
CA SER A 126 -4.24 -12.06 1.03
C SER A 126 -3.78 -11.04 0.00
N LYS A 127 -2.55 -10.53 0.16
CA LYS A 127 -1.96 -9.62 -0.84
C LYS A 127 -1.69 -10.33 -2.17
N ARG A 128 -1.29 -11.59 -2.15
CA ARG A 128 -1.13 -12.36 -3.40
C ARG A 128 -2.47 -12.56 -4.11
N GLN A 129 -3.55 -12.90 -3.40
CA GLN A 129 -4.89 -12.99 -3.97
C GLN A 129 -5.35 -11.65 -4.57
N MET A 130 -5.03 -10.53 -3.94
CA MET A 130 -5.22 -9.20 -4.50
C MET A 130 -4.53 -9.04 -5.86
N GLU A 131 -3.24 -9.43 -5.96
CA GLU A 131 -2.48 -9.37 -7.21
C GLU A 131 -3.07 -10.25 -8.31
N GLU A 132 -3.56 -11.45 -7.94
CA GLU A 132 -4.17 -12.39 -8.87
C GLU A 132 -5.41 -11.80 -9.55
N VAL A 133 -6.22 -11.03 -8.84
CA VAL A 133 -7.38 -10.33 -9.42
C VAL A 133 -6.96 -9.36 -10.54
N PHE A 134 -5.87 -8.62 -10.36
CA PHE A 134 -5.34 -7.74 -11.42
C PHE A 134 -4.78 -8.54 -12.60
N LEU A 135 -4.04 -9.62 -12.32
CA LEU A 135 -3.47 -10.49 -13.37
C LEU A 135 -4.56 -11.17 -14.20
N ASP A 136 -5.59 -11.69 -13.56
CA ASP A 136 -6.73 -12.31 -14.23
C ASP A 136 -7.52 -11.30 -15.07
N ALA A 137 -7.71 -10.09 -14.56
CA ALA A 137 -8.35 -9.03 -15.32
C ALA A 137 -7.56 -8.65 -16.57
N ALA A 138 -6.23 -8.58 -16.49
CA ALA A 138 -5.38 -8.30 -17.64
C ALA A 138 -5.41 -9.41 -18.70
N ALA A 139 -5.52 -10.67 -18.27
CA ALA A 139 -5.59 -11.81 -19.19
C ALA A 139 -6.91 -11.86 -20.00
N HIS A 140 -7.96 -11.18 -19.52
CA HIS A 140 -9.31 -11.25 -20.09
C HIS A 140 -9.84 -9.92 -20.60
N SER A 141 -9.04 -8.84 -20.60
CA SER A 141 -9.49 -7.50 -20.97
C SER A 141 -8.52 -6.82 -21.91
N GLU A 142 -9.08 -6.20 -22.97
CA GLU A 142 -8.38 -5.25 -23.83
C GLU A 142 -8.46 -3.80 -23.29
N SER A 143 -8.79 -3.63 -22.03
CA SER A 143 -8.97 -2.31 -21.42
C SER A 143 -7.67 -1.50 -21.47
N PRO A 144 -7.72 -0.20 -21.81
CA PRO A 144 -6.57 0.68 -21.75
C PRO A 144 -6.14 1.02 -20.31
N PHE A 145 -6.82 0.48 -19.28
CA PHE A 145 -6.49 0.70 -17.88
C PHE A 145 -5.20 -0.03 -17.50
N ALA A 146 -4.12 0.74 -17.44
CA ALA A 146 -2.81 0.23 -17.08
C ALA A 146 -2.63 0.22 -15.56
N TRP A 147 -2.10 -0.87 -15.01
CA TRP A 147 -1.75 -0.97 -13.61
C TRP A 147 -0.32 -1.47 -13.40
N THR A 148 0.24 -1.13 -12.25
CA THR A 148 1.55 -1.60 -11.82
C THR A 148 1.47 -1.97 -10.35
N ILE A 149 1.98 -3.14 -9.98
CA ILE A 149 2.04 -3.62 -8.60
C ILE A 149 3.44 -3.42 -8.06
N PHE A 150 3.57 -2.73 -6.92
CA PHE A 150 4.81 -2.60 -6.17
C PHE A 150 4.83 -3.56 -5.00
N ARG A 151 5.89 -4.33 -4.87
CA ARG A 151 6.15 -5.24 -3.74
C ARG A 151 7.30 -4.71 -2.89
N PRO A 152 7.04 -3.70 -2.05
CA PRO A 152 8.09 -3.21 -1.18
C PRO A 152 8.47 -4.26 -0.14
N GLY A 153 9.75 -4.29 0.23
CA GLY A 153 10.23 -4.97 1.42
C GLY A 153 9.87 -4.16 2.69
N HIS A 154 10.73 -4.23 3.69
CA HIS A 154 10.48 -3.50 4.93
C HIS A 154 10.58 -1.98 4.72
N ILE A 155 9.47 -1.28 4.94
CA ILE A 155 9.39 0.18 4.75
C ILE A 155 9.75 0.87 6.07
N PHE A 156 10.77 1.71 6.05
CA PHE A 156 11.22 2.49 7.19
C PHE A 156 11.59 3.92 6.79
N GLY A 157 11.69 4.81 7.76
CA GLY A 157 12.07 6.20 7.53
C GLY A 157 11.70 7.10 8.72
N ALA A 158 11.84 8.40 8.55
CA ALA A 158 11.48 9.37 9.58
C ALA A 158 10.01 9.22 9.98
N GLY A 159 9.74 9.06 11.27
CA GLY A 159 8.41 8.83 11.82
C GLY A 159 7.96 7.36 11.84
N SER A 160 8.74 6.42 11.29
CA SER A 160 8.47 4.99 11.46
C SER A 160 8.94 4.50 12.81
N GLN A 161 8.26 3.46 13.30
CA GLN A 161 8.75 2.71 14.46
C GLN A 161 9.73 1.64 13.98
N VAL A 162 10.89 1.57 14.63
CA VAL A 162 11.87 0.51 14.39
C VAL A 162 11.33 -0.77 15.00
N GLY A 163 11.27 -1.85 14.24
CA GLY A 163 10.82 -3.09 14.83
C GLY A 163 10.94 -4.29 13.92
N CYS A 164 11.57 -5.31 14.45
CA CYS A 164 11.67 -6.65 13.89
C CYS A 164 11.71 -7.64 15.04
N PHE A 165 10.78 -7.50 15.97
CA PHE A 165 10.72 -8.23 17.20
C PHE A 165 9.52 -9.17 17.24
N PRO A 166 9.53 -10.21 18.09
CA PRO A 166 8.42 -11.15 18.23
C PRO A 166 7.08 -10.48 18.55
N GLU A 167 7.10 -9.34 19.25
CA GLU A 167 5.91 -8.57 19.58
C GLU A 167 5.41 -7.69 18.43
N HIS A 168 5.44 -8.23 17.22
CA HIS A 168 4.87 -7.62 16.02
C HIS A 168 5.55 -6.32 15.57
N SER A 169 6.86 -6.27 15.69
CA SER A 169 7.70 -5.32 14.96
C SER A 169 7.50 -3.83 15.22
N ARG A 170 6.73 -3.41 16.20
CA ARG A 170 6.49 -2.00 16.50
C ARG A 170 6.53 -1.73 17.99
N GLN A 171 7.74 -1.54 18.49
CA GLN A 171 7.95 -1.13 19.88
C GLN A 171 8.36 0.34 19.93
N PRO A 172 7.44 1.25 20.31
CA PRO A 172 7.73 2.68 20.35
C PRO A 172 8.82 3.04 21.35
N ASP A 173 9.06 2.24 22.36
CA ASP A 173 10.06 2.43 23.41
C ASP A 173 11.39 1.70 23.13
N LEU A 174 11.53 1.03 21.99
CA LEU A 174 12.71 0.21 21.66
C LEU A 174 14.02 0.97 21.84
N ILE A 175 14.14 2.15 21.27
CA ILE A 175 15.37 2.96 21.37
C ILE A 175 15.65 3.35 22.83
N ALA A 176 14.60 3.66 23.59
CA ALA A 176 14.76 3.98 25.02
C ALA A 176 15.24 2.75 25.81
N ARG A 177 14.71 1.56 25.54
CA ARG A 177 15.16 0.29 26.14
C ARG A 177 16.61 0.00 25.81
N MET A 178 17.00 0.14 24.53
CA MET A 178 18.40 -0.03 24.13
C MET A 178 19.34 0.94 24.87
N LYS A 179 18.96 2.20 25.00
CA LYS A 179 19.75 3.21 25.74
C LYS A 179 19.90 2.90 27.23
N ARG A 180 18.91 2.19 27.81
CA ARG A 180 18.97 1.73 29.21
C ARG A 180 19.73 0.40 29.39
N GLY A 181 20.21 -0.21 28.28
CA GLY A 181 20.91 -1.50 28.31
C GLY A 181 19.99 -2.68 28.62
N GLU A 182 18.68 -2.56 28.39
CA GLU A 182 17.74 -3.64 28.63
C GLU A 182 17.94 -4.78 27.61
N PRO A 183 17.85 -6.05 28.07
CA PRO A 183 17.93 -7.18 27.14
C PRO A 183 16.76 -7.19 26.18
N LEU A 184 17.07 -7.45 24.90
CA LEU A 184 16.08 -7.55 23.82
C LEU A 184 15.93 -9.01 23.38
N ARG A 185 14.69 -9.45 23.19
CA ARG A 185 14.41 -10.75 22.57
C ARG A 185 14.48 -10.59 21.06
N LEU A 186 15.33 -11.39 20.42
CA LEU A 186 15.52 -11.35 18.96
C LEU A 186 15.06 -12.67 18.33
N VAL A 187 14.42 -12.60 17.17
CA VAL A 187 14.10 -13.78 16.37
C VAL A 187 15.40 -14.39 15.84
N GLY A 188 15.54 -15.72 15.90
CA GLY A 188 16.69 -16.42 15.34
C GLY A 188 18.04 -15.98 15.92
N GLY A 189 18.08 -15.50 17.18
CA GLY A 189 19.30 -14.99 17.81
C GLY A 189 19.88 -13.73 17.10
N GLY A 190 19.05 -12.94 16.46
CA GLY A 190 19.44 -11.73 15.74
C GLY A 190 20.07 -11.98 14.37
N LYS A 191 20.01 -13.20 13.85
CA LYS A 191 20.53 -13.58 12.51
C LYS A 191 19.45 -13.53 11.42
N PHE A 192 18.24 -13.08 11.76
CA PHE A 192 17.17 -12.95 10.80
C PHE A 192 17.39 -11.73 9.91
N LEU A 193 17.40 -11.94 8.60
CA LEU A 193 17.45 -10.85 7.61
C LEU A 193 16.03 -10.38 7.28
N ILE A 194 15.85 -9.08 7.32
CA ILE A 194 14.63 -8.42 6.85
C ILE A 194 14.93 -7.80 5.50
N HIS A 195 14.09 -8.07 4.55
CA HIS A 195 14.21 -7.55 3.20
C HIS A 195 13.39 -6.28 3.03
#